data_4c5d0f79986dbbbf2eba5ce3db56fd2f
#
_entry.id   4c5d0f79986dbbbf2eba5ce3db56fd2f
#
_cell.length_a   1.000
_cell.length_b   1.000
_cell.length_c   1.000
_cell.angle_alpha   90.00
_cell.angle_beta   90.00
_cell.angle_gamma   90.00
#
_symmetry.space_group_name_H-M   'P 1'
#
loop_
_entity.id
_entity.type
_entity.pdbx_description
1 polymer ?
#
loop_
_entity_poly.entity_id
_entity_poly.type
_entity_poly.pdbx_seq_one_letter_code
_entity_poly.pdbx_strand_id
1 'polypeptide(L)'
;MACLFHWTSYLLRWYIGGRIPLGNGHETMLFLAGFLLLCTCIWQRRFSFLLPAGLLLSGFTLLVAYLSEMNPQITPLMPVLLSPWLSLHVSLIMVSYALFALMCLCSILALSIRRHAWQRQRLTLFCRVLLYPAVLCLGIGIFIGAVWANVSWGSYWAWDPKEVWALITFMLYGCLLYTSPSPR
;
A
#
# COMPACT_ATOMS: atom_id res chain seq x y z
N MET A 1 4.93 7.10 -19.27
CA MET A 1 4.51 8.51 -19.12
C MET A 1 3.69 8.75 -17.84
N ALA A 2 2.55 8.06 -17.59
CA ALA A 2 1.72 8.27 -16.38
C ALA A 2 2.50 8.18 -15.06
N CYS A 3 3.36 7.17 -14.90
CA CYS A 3 4.19 6.99 -13.71
C CYS A 3 5.15 8.17 -13.47
N LEU A 4 5.81 8.64 -14.53
CA LEU A 4 6.72 9.80 -14.43
C LEU A 4 5.96 11.07 -14.04
N PHE A 5 4.83 11.33 -14.68
CA PHE A 5 3.98 12.49 -14.38
C PHE A 5 3.51 12.46 -12.92
N HIS A 6 3.03 11.31 -12.46
CA HIS A 6 2.56 11.13 -11.08
C HIS A 6 3.67 11.38 -10.05
N TRP A 7 4.84 10.76 -10.24
CA TRP A 7 5.97 10.94 -9.31
C TRP A 7 6.55 12.35 -9.36
N THR A 8 6.57 13.01 -10.53
CA THR A 8 6.98 14.42 -10.63
C THR A 8 6.04 15.30 -9.82
N SER A 9 4.71 15.09 -9.93
CA SER A 9 3.72 15.82 -9.13
C SER A 9 3.90 15.57 -7.63
N TYR A 10 4.17 14.32 -7.21
CA TYR A 10 4.41 13.96 -5.82
C TYR A 10 5.69 14.61 -5.26
N LEU A 11 6.78 14.62 -6.03
CA LEU A 11 8.05 15.26 -5.65
C LEU A 11 7.93 16.79 -5.58
N LEU A 12 7.20 17.41 -6.50
CA LEU A 12 6.90 18.84 -6.43
C LEU A 12 6.12 19.19 -5.17
N ARG A 13 5.13 18.35 -4.81
CA ARG A 13 4.37 18.51 -3.58
C ARG A 13 5.26 18.40 -2.34
N TRP A 14 6.21 17.46 -2.33
CA TRP A 14 7.22 17.32 -1.28
C TRP A 14 8.08 18.59 -1.17
N TYR A 15 8.60 19.07 -2.30
CA TYR A 15 9.44 20.27 -2.35
C TYR A 15 8.71 21.51 -1.84
N ILE A 16 7.48 21.76 -2.31
CA ILE A 16 6.67 22.92 -1.91
C ILE A 16 6.25 22.84 -0.44
N GLY A 17 5.89 21.63 0.03
CA GLY A 17 5.44 21.41 1.41
C GLY A 17 6.57 21.36 2.45
N GLY A 18 7.84 21.22 2.02
CA GLY A 18 9.00 21.11 2.92
C GLY A 18 8.98 19.86 3.81
N ARG A 19 8.05 18.91 3.56
CA ARG A 19 7.84 17.69 4.33
C ARG A 19 7.43 16.52 3.45
N ILE A 20 7.63 15.30 3.93
CA ILE A 20 7.13 14.10 3.22
C ILE A 20 5.60 14.19 3.13
N PRO A 21 5.00 14.10 1.93
CA PRO A 21 3.56 14.26 1.74
C PRO A 21 2.81 12.98 2.13
N LEU A 22 2.67 12.74 3.44
CA LEU A 22 1.96 11.64 4.09
C LEU A 22 1.13 12.14 5.29
N GLY A 23 0.89 13.44 5.36
CA GLY A 23 0.26 14.06 6.53
C GLY A 23 -1.27 14.09 6.50
N ASN A 24 -1.90 13.85 5.33
CA ASN A 24 -3.36 13.82 5.20
C ASN A 24 -3.80 12.65 4.29
N GLY A 25 -5.11 12.37 4.29
CA GLY A 25 -5.67 11.26 3.51
C GLY A 25 -5.40 11.38 2.01
N HIS A 26 -5.47 12.57 1.43
CA HIS A 26 -5.18 12.80 0.02
C HIS A 26 -3.71 12.46 -0.32
N GLU A 27 -2.76 12.87 0.52
CA GLU A 27 -1.33 12.60 0.34
C GLU A 27 -1.01 11.10 0.43
N THR A 28 -1.65 10.38 1.36
CA THR A 28 -1.50 8.93 1.49
C THR A 28 -2.07 8.19 0.30
N MET A 29 -3.19 8.63 -0.27
CA MET A 29 -3.76 8.04 -1.49
C MET A 29 -2.90 8.33 -2.72
N LEU A 30 -2.29 9.52 -2.82
CA LEU A 30 -1.30 9.82 -3.86
C LEU A 30 -0.08 8.89 -3.75
N PHE A 31 0.45 8.69 -2.56
CA PHE A 31 1.57 7.78 -2.34
C PHE A 31 1.20 6.34 -2.73
N LEU A 32 0.04 5.87 -2.29
CA LEU A 32 -0.48 4.53 -2.62
C LEU A 32 -0.60 4.33 -4.14
N ALA A 33 -1.23 5.29 -4.83
CA ALA A 33 -1.38 5.25 -6.29
C ALA A 33 -0.02 5.26 -7.01
N GLY A 34 0.92 6.10 -6.54
CA GLY A 34 2.28 6.16 -7.09
C GLY A 34 3.06 4.87 -6.90
N PHE A 35 2.95 4.24 -5.73
CA PHE A 35 3.61 2.97 -5.46
C PHE A 35 3.03 1.83 -6.33
N LEU A 36 1.71 1.78 -6.52
CA LEU A 36 1.06 0.85 -7.44
C LEU A 36 1.57 1.01 -8.88
N LEU A 37 1.69 2.25 -9.37
CA LEU A 37 2.26 2.54 -10.69
C LEU A 37 3.73 2.10 -10.78
N LEU A 38 4.52 2.33 -9.74
CA LEU A 38 5.92 1.93 -9.68
C LEU A 38 6.06 0.40 -9.78
N CYS A 39 5.33 -0.34 -8.95
CA CYS A 39 5.31 -1.80 -9.00
C CYS A 39 4.93 -2.32 -10.38
N THR A 40 3.91 -1.70 -10.98
CA THR A 40 3.45 -2.04 -12.32
C THR A 40 4.54 -1.82 -13.36
N CYS A 41 5.22 -0.67 -13.33
CA CYS A 41 6.30 -0.34 -14.26
C CYS A 41 7.50 -1.29 -14.14
N ILE A 42 7.81 -1.76 -12.92
CA ILE A 42 8.92 -2.70 -12.69
C ILE A 42 8.60 -4.07 -13.26
N TRP A 43 7.39 -4.58 -12.99
CA TRP A 43 7.05 -5.97 -13.34
C TRP A 43 6.29 -6.15 -14.65
N GLN A 44 5.87 -5.09 -15.35
CA GLN A 44 5.13 -5.16 -16.61
C GLN A 44 5.84 -5.99 -17.71
N ARG A 45 7.19 -5.98 -17.72
CA ARG A 45 7.98 -6.77 -18.70
C ARG A 45 7.87 -8.27 -18.46
N ARG A 46 7.63 -8.66 -17.21
CA ARG A 46 7.49 -10.07 -16.81
C ARG A 46 6.03 -10.55 -16.90
N PHE A 47 5.09 -9.64 -16.65
CA PHE A 47 3.66 -9.91 -16.60
C PHE A 47 2.89 -8.77 -17.30
N SER A 48 2.56 -8.97 -18.57
CA SER A 48 1.92 -7.95 -19.41
C SER A 48 0.56 -7.48 -18.89
N PHE A 49 -0.17 -8.32 -18.16
CA PHE A 49 -1.46 -7.97 -17.55
C PHE A 49 -1.33 -6.99 -16.37
N LEU A 50 -0.13 -6.85 -15.77
CA LEU A 50 0.06 -5.93 -14.65
C LEU A 50 -0.08 -4.46 -15.06
N LEU A 51 0.23 -4.11 -16.30
CA LEU A 51 0.12 -2.73 -16.76
C LEU A 51 -1.34 -2.23 -16.71
N PRO A 52 -2.33 -2.85 -17.38
CA PRO A 52 -3.72 -2.43 -17.26
C PRO A 52 -4.25 -2.57 -15.82
N ALA A 53 -3.87 -3.62 -15.12
CA ALA A 53 -4.29 -3.85 -13.74
C ALA A 53 -3.82 -2.77 -12.78
N GLY A 54 -2.55 -2.40 -12.83
CA GLY A 54 -1.98 -1.37 -11.98
C GLY A 54 -2.47 0.04 -12.33
N LEU A 55 -2.69 0.34 -13.61
CA LEU A 55 -3.31 1.61 -14.04
C LEU A 55 -4.75 1.72 -13.52
N LEU A 56 -5.52 0.64 -13.62
CA LEU A 56 -6.89 0.60 -13.12
C LEU A 56 -6.93 0.78 -11.60
N LEU A 57 -6.08 0.07 -10.87
CA LEU A 57 -6.03 0.12 -9.40
C LEU A 57 -5.53 1.47 -8.89
N SER A 58 -4.50 2.03 -9.54
CA SER A 58 -4.01 3.39 -9.24
C SER A 58 -5.07 4.45 -9.54
N GLY A 59 -5.74 4.35 -10.69
CA GLY A 59 -6.85 5.24 -11.06
C GLY A 59 -8.02 5.15 -10.08
N PHE A 60 -8.35 3.93 -9.63
CA PHE A 60 -9.38 3.71 -8.62
C PHE A 60 -9.03 4.35 -7.28
N THR A 61 -7.76 4.23 -6.83
CA THR A 61 -7.31 4.90 -5.58
C THR A 61 -7.45 6.43 -5.66
N LEU A 62 -7.10 7.02 -6.79
CA LEU A 62 -7.26 8.47 -7.00
C LEU A 62 -8.73 8.87 -7.09
N LEU A 63 -9.57 8.04 -7.71
CA LEU A 63 -11.01 8.25 -7.76
C LEU A 63 -11.64 8.21 -6.36
N VAL A 64 -11.24 7.27 -5.51
CA VAL A 64 -11.69 7.20 -4.11
C VAL A 64 -11.29 8.45 -3.36
N ALA A 65 -10.05 8.94 -3.51
CA ALA A 65 -9.60 10.18 -2.90
C ALA A 65 -10.45 11.38 -3.33
N TYR A 66 -10.82 11.45 -4.60
CA TYR A 66 -11.68 12.49 -5.15
C TYR A 66 -13.12 12.41 -4.62
N LEU A 67 -13.74 11.22 -4.67
CA LEU A 67 -15.11 11.00 -4.21
C LEU A 67 -15.28 11.17 -2.69
N SER A 68 -14.23 10.92 -1.92
CA SER A 68 -14.23 11.13 -0.48
C SER A 68 -13.94 12.58 -0.08
N GLU A 69 -13.92 13.51 -1.04
CA GLU A 69 -13.67 14.94 -0.83
C GLU A 69 -12.42 15.23 0.02
N MET A 70 -11.39 14.38 -0.13
CA MET A 70 -10.14 14.55 0.61
C MET A 70 -9.45 15.85 0.18
N ASN A 71 -9.14 16.70 1.17
CA ASN A 71 -8.55 18.01 0.91
C ASN A 71 -7.17 17.90 0.22
N PRO A 72 -7.03 18.41 -1.03
CA PRO A 72 -5.78 18.38 -1.76
C PRO A 72 -4.79 19.48 -1.35
N GLN A 73 -5.18 20.42 -0.50
CA GLN A 73 -4.35 21.55 -0.10
C GLN A 73 -3.17 21.11 0.76
N ILE A 74 -2.04 21.80 0.61
CA ILE A 74 -0.87 21.63 1.46
C ILE A 74 -1.08 22.49 2.71
N THR A 75 -1.59 21.85 3.77
CA THR A 75 -1.84 22.54 5.05
C THR A 75 -0.68 22.31 6.01
N PRO A 76 -0.36 23.29 6.88
CA PRO A 76 0.57 23.07 7.99
C PRO A 76 0.04 21.95 8.89
N LEU A 77 0.92 21.05 9.31
CA LEU A 77 0.57 19.95 10.23
C LEU A 77 0.88 20.37 11.68
N MET A 78 0.13 19.76 12.61
CA MET A 78 0.49 19.84 14.03
C MET A 78 1.89 19.24 14.26
N PRO A 79 2.68 19.76 15.21
CA PRO A 79 4.06 19.27 15.46
C PRO A 79 4.16 17.77 15.69
N VAL A 80 3.17 17.17 16.34
CA VAL A 80 3.10 15.70 16.57
C VAL A 80 3.04 14.90 15.27
N LEU A 81 2.41 15.46 14.22
CA LEU A 81 2.29 14.82 12.91
C LEU A 81 3.53 15.01 12.00
N LEU A 82 4.47 15.88 12.40
CA LEU A 82 5.73 16.08 11.68
C LEU A 82 6.82 15.05 12.04
N SER A 83 6.50 14.08 12.87
CA SER A 83 7.43 13.05 13.31
C SER A 83 7.88 12.16 12.14
N PRO A 84 9.21 11.93 11.96
CA PRO A 84 9.74 10.97 10.99
C PRO A 84 9.22 9.54 11.22
N TRP A 85 8.99 9.17 12.47
CA TRP A 85 8.43 7.86 12.85
C TRP A 85 7.02 7.65 12.28
N LEU A 86 6.18 8.69 12.34
CA LEU A 86 4.85 8.63 11.73
C LEU A 86 4.94 8.47 10.21
N SER A 87 5.80 9.24 9.54
CA SER A 87 5.97 9.14 8.10
C SER A 87 6.46 7.75 7.67
N LEU A 88 7.37 7.15 8.44
CA LEU A 88 7.87 5.80 8.20
C LEU A 88 6.76 4.75 8.42
N HIS A 89 6.01 4.87 9.54
CA HIS A 89 4.86 4.02 9.81
C HIS A 89 3.86 4.05 8.65
N VAL A 90 3.40 5.23 8.27
CA VAL A 90 2.40 5.40 7.20
C VAL A 90 2.91 4.86 5.87
N SER A 91 4.18 5.11 5.52
CA SER A 91 4.76 4.57 4.27
C SER A 91 4.72 3.05 4.24
N LEU A 92 5.13 2.38 5.31
CA LEU A 92 5.14 0.92 5.39
C LEU A 92 3.74 0.32 5.31
N ILE A 93 2.77 0.93 6.02
CA ILE A 93 1.36 0.52 5.95
C ILE A 93 0.81 0.68 4.52
N MET A 94 1.08 1.82 3.87
CA MET A 94 0.61 2.06 2.49
C MET A 94 1.27 1.13 1.47
N VAL A 95 2.56 0.85 1.61
CA VAL A 95 3.26 -0.16 0.79
C VAL A 95 2.61 -1.54 0.96
N SER A 96 2.35 -1.95 2.19
CA SER A 96 1.67 -3.22 2.48
C SER A 96 0.29 -3.29 1.82
N TYR A 97 -0.53 -2.25 1.97
CA TYR A 97 -1.87 -2.20 1.37
C TYR A 97 -1.83 -2.20 -0.16
N ALA A 98 -0.85 -1.54 -0.77
CA ALA A 98 -0.65 -1.61 -2.23
C ALA A 98 -0.36 -3.03 -2.69
N LEU A 99 0.51 -3.75 -1.98
CA LEU A 99 0.84 -5.14 -2.29
C LEU A 99 -0.35 -6.07 -2.10
N PHE A 100 -1.14 -5.91 -1.04
CA PHE A 100 -2.38 -6.67 -0.84
C PHE A 100 -3.42 -6.37 -1.92
N ALA A 101 -3.57 -5.12 -2.35
CA ALA A 101 -4.48 -4.74 -3.42
C ALA A 101 -4.07 -5.39 -4.77
N LEU A 102 -2.77 -5.39 -5.09
CA LEU A 102 -2.25 -6.11 -6.27
C LEU A 102 -2.49 -7.62 -6.18
N MET A 103 -2.27 -8.22 -5.01
CA MET A 103 -2.54 -9.64 -4.77
C MET A 103 -4.03 -9.96 -4.96
N CYS A 104 -4.92 -9.14 -4.41
CA CYS A 104 -6.37 -9.29 -4.56
C CYS A 104 -6.76 -9.31 -6.04
N LEU A 105 -6.29 -8.32 -6.81
CA LEU A 105 -6.57 -8.23 -8.24
C LEU A 105 -6.00 -9.43 -9.02
N CYS A 106 -4.76 -9.84 -8.73
CA CYS A 106 -4.14 -11.01 -9.35
C CYS A 106 -4.89 -12.30 -9.00
N SER A 107 -5.41 -12.42 -7.78
CA SER A 107 -6.20 -13.58 -7.34
C SER A 107 -7.53 -13.64 -8.06
N ILE A 108 -8.23 -12.51 -8.22
CA ILE A 108 -9.48 -12.43 -8.99
C ILE A 108 -9.23 -12.82 -10.45
N LEU A 109 -8.16 -12.31 -11.06
CA LEU A 109 -7.77 -12.68 -12.43
C LEU A 109 -7.43 -14.17 -12.53
N ALA A 110 -6.70 -14.74 -11.57
CA ALA A 110 -6.37 -16.17 -11.55
C ALA A 110 -7.62 -17.06 -11.45
N LEU A 111 -8.64 -16.62 -10.71
CA LEU A 111 -9.92 -17.33 -10.61
C LEU A 111 -10.74 -17.22 -11.91
N SER A 112 -10.66 -16.10 -12.60
CA SER A 112 -11.37 -15.86 -13.88
C SER A 112 -10.77 -16.64 -15.04
N ILE A 113 -9.47 -16.93 -15.02
CA ILE A 113 -8.76 -17.68 -16.08
C ILE A 113 -8.93 -19.19 -15.86
N ARG A 114 -10.02 -19.76 -16.40
CA ARG A 114 -10.29 -21.21 -16.27
C ARG A 114 -9.53 -22.08 -17.27
N ARG A 115 -9.25 -21.57 -18.49
CA ARG A 115 -8.74 -22.36 -19.61
C ARG A 115 -7.21 -22.46 -19.68
N HIS A 116 -6.45 -21.57 -19.06
CA HIS A 116 -4.99 -21.51 -19.14
C HIS A 116 -4.32 -21.79 -17.80
N ALA A 117 -4.14 -23.07 -17.48
CA ALA A 117 -3.53 -23.51 -16.22
C ALA A 117 -2.16 -22.86 -15.96
N TRP A 118 -1.32 -22.69 -16.99
CA TRP A 118 -0.02 -22.04 -16.90
C TRP A 118 -0.10 -20.58 -16.43
N GLN A 119 -1.02 -19.78 -16.99
CA GLN A 119 -1.19 -18.39 -16.58
C GLN A 119 -1.69 -18.28 -15.14
N ARG A 120 -2.63 -19.13 -14.75
CA ARG A 120 -3.14 -19.21 -13.39
C ARG A 120 -2.01 -19.55 -12.40
N GLN A 121 -1.16 -20.51 -12.73
CA GLN A 121 -0.04 -20.91 -11.88
C GLN A 121 0.96 -19.75 -11.69
N ARG A 122 1.30 -19.03 -12.76
CA ARG A 122 2.18 -17.86 -12.68
C ARG A 122 1.60 -16.74 -11.82
N LEU A 123 0.29 -16.47 -11.91
CA LEU A 123 -0.39 -15.50 -11.07
C LEU A 123 -0.36 -15.89 -9.60
N THR A 124 -0.63 -17.17 -9.31
CA THR A 124 -0.58 -17.69 -7.93
C THR A 124 0.83 -17.59 -7.34
N LEU A 125 1.87 -17.92 -8.13
CA LEU A 125 3.26 -17.75 -7.69
C LEU A 125 3.60 -16.28 -7.43
N PHE A 126 3.14 -15.39 -8.30
CA PHE A 126 3.35 -13.94 -8.10
C PHE A 126 2.67 -13.44 -6.81
N CYS A 127 1.43 -13.85 -6.54
CA CYS A 127 0.74 -13.53 -5.28
C CYS A 127 1.54 -14.03 -4.05
N ARG A 128 2.10 -15.23 -4.10
CA ARG A 128 2.93 -15.76 -3.02
C ARG A 128 4.18 -14.90 -2.78
N VAL A 129 4.87 -14.51 -3.85
CA VAL A 129 6.07 -13.66 -3.74
C VAL A 129 5.73 -12.30 -3.13
N LEU A 130 4.57 -11.72 -3.47
CA LEU A 130 4.13 -10.45 -2.91
C LEU A 130 3.68 -10.56 -1.44
N LEU A 131 3.21 -11.73 -1.01
CA LEU A 131 2.71 -11.96 0.35
C LEU A 131 3.79 -11.71 1.41
N TYR A 132 5.03 -12.17 1.19
CA TYR A 132 6.12 -12.01 2.14
C TYR A 132 6.41 -10.53 2.47
N PRO A 133 6.75 -9.67 1.48
CA PRO A 133 7.01 -8.28 1.77
C PRO A 133 5.77 -7.53 2.28
N ALA A 134 4.57 -7.91 1.85
CA ALA A 134 3.33 -7.28 2.30
C ALA A 134 3.11 -7.50 3.81
N VAL A 135 3.19 -8.74 4.29
CA VAL A 135 3.04 -9.07 5.71
C VAL A 135 4.18 -8.48 6.54
N LEU A 136 5.41 -8.53 6.03
CA LEU A 136 6.56 -7.94 6.71
C LEU A 136 6.41 -6.43 6.90
N CYS A 137 6.05 -5.70 5.83
CA CYS A 137 5.82 -4.26 5.90
C CYS A 137 4.66 -3.91 6.85
N LEU A 138 3.58 -4.70 6.84
CA LEU A 138 2.46 -4.50 7.74
C LEU A 138 2.89 -4.70 9.20
N GLY A 139 3.58 -5.79 9.52
CA GLY A 139 4.05 -6.08 10.87
C GLY A 139 5.00 -5.00 11.40
N ILE A 140 6.04 -4.66 10.64
CA ILE A 140 6.99 -3.59 11.02
C ILE A 140 6.25 -2.25 11.14
N GLY A 141 5.33 -1.96 10.22
CA GLY A 141 4.51 -0.75 10.27
C GLY A 141 3.70 -0.66 11.57
N ILE A 142 3.01 -1.73 11.98
CA ILE A 142 2.25 -1.78 13.24
C ILE A 142 3.17 -1.48 14.44
N PHE A 143 4.34 -2.13 14.53
CA PHE A 143 5.27 -1.89 15.63
C PHE A 143 5.77 -0.45 15.70
N ILE A 144 6.17 0.13 14.56
CA ILE A 144 6.62 1.52 14.51
C ILE A 144 5.48 2.47 14.88
N GLY A 145 4.26 2.18 14.44
CA GLY A 145 3.06 2.93 14.81
C GLY A 145 2.77 2.90 16.30
N ALA A 146 2.92 1.72 16.94
CA ALA A 146 2.75 1.57 18.38
C ALA A 146 3.78 2.38 19.17
N VAL A 147 5.06 2.35 18.76
CA VAL A 147 6.12 3.15 19.39
C VAL A 147 5.83 4.65 19.24
N TRP A 148 5.44 5.10 18.05
CA TRP A 148 5.05 6.49 17.83
C TRP A 148 3.83 6.89 18.67
N ALA A 149 2.81 6.04 18.77
CA ALA A 149 1.61 6.30 19.56
C ALA A 149 1.94 6.47 21.04
N ASN A 150 2.82 5.63 21.60
CA ASN A 150 3.27 5.77 22.98
C ASN A 150 3.98 7.11 23.25
N VAL A 151 4.87 7.53 22.35
CA VAL A 151 5.60 8.81 22.48
C VAL A 151 4.64 10.00 22.34
N SER A 152 3.62 9.89 21.49
CA SER A 152 2.71 10.99 21.14
C SER A 152 1.50 11.09 22.09
N TRP A 153 0.98 9.96 22.55
CA TRP A 153 -0.28 9.84 23.29
C TRP A 153 -0.14 9.13 24.64
N GLY A 154 1.03 8.59 24.96
CA GLY A 154 1.28 7.87 26.22
C GLY A 154 0.76 6.44 26.27
N SER A 155 0.28 5.87 25.16
CA SER A 155 -0.17 4.49 25.09
C SER A 155 0.26 3.84 23.77
N TYR A 156 0.71 2.58 23.84
CA TYR A 156 1.12 1.82 22.64
C TYR A 156 -0.06 1.40 21.77
N TRP A 157 -1.24 1.25 22.36
CA TRP A 157 -2.43 0.69 21.73
C TRP A 157 -3.69 1.24 22.36
N ALA A 158 -4.59 1.77 21.55
CA ALA A 158 -5.84 2.40 22.00
C ALA A 158 -7.12 1.64 21.58
N TRP A 159 -6.97 0.50 20.89
CA TRP A 159 -8.09 -0.28 20.32
C TRP A 159 -8.96 0.53 19.34
N ASP A 160 -8.36 1.51 18.67
CA ASP A 160 -9.09 2.25 17.67
C ASP A 160 -9.37 1.36 16.43
N PRO A 161 -10.41 1.67 15.63
CA PRO A 161 -10.78 0.83 14.47
C PRO A 161 -9.62 0.60 13.49
N LYS A 162 -8.69 1.54 13.32
CA LYS A 162 -7.54 1.41 12.41
C LYS A 162 -6.55 0.36 12.91
N GLU A 163 -6.26 0.38 14.21
CA GLU A 163 -5.38 -0.58 14.87
C GLU A 163 -5.97 -1.99 14.80
N VAL A 164 -7.27 -2.12 15.11
CA VAL A 164 -7.98 -3.40 15.08
C VAL A 164 -7.99 -4.00 13.67
N TRP A 165 -8.32 -3.20 12.63
CA TRP A 165 -8.32 -3.69 11.26
C TRP A 165 -6.91 -4.02 10.75
N ALA A 166 -5.89 -3.28 11.15
CA ALA A 166 -4.50 -3.60 10.81
C ALA A 166 -4.08 -4.94 11.45
N LEU A 167 -4.44 -5.18 12.72
CA LEU A 167 -4.17 -6.44 13.42
C LEU A 167 -4.91 -7.62 12.78
N ILE A 168 -6.20 -7.49 12.50
CA ILE A 168 -7.00 -8.52 11.82
C ILE A 168 -6.37 -8.87 10.47
N THR A 169 -6.00 -7.88 9.69
CA THR A 169 -5.33 -8.07 8.39
C THR A 169 -4.02 -8.81 8.56
N PHE A 170 -3.20 -8.40 9.53
CA PHE A 170 -1.92 -9.06 9.82
C PHE A 170 -2.10 -10.53 10.21
N MET A 171 -3.06 -10.84 11.07
CA MET A 171 -3.35 -12.21 11.50
C MET A 171 -3.85 -13.08 10.35
N LEU A 172 -4.78 -12.58 9.53
CA LEU A 172 -5.32 -13.31 8.38
C LEU A 172 -4.24 -13.64 7.34
N TYR A 173 -3.44 -12.66 6.96
CA TYR A 173 -2.38 -12.88 5.97
C TYR A 173 -1.17 -13.62 6.54
N GLY A 174 -0.91 -13.50 7.85
CA GLY A 174 0.06 -14.32 8.56
C GLY A 174 -0.35 -15.80 8.59
N CYS A 175 -1.61 -16.11 8.85
CA CYS A 175 -2.18 -17.45 8.72
C CYS A 175 -2.04 -17.98 7.30
N LEU A 176 -2.35 -17.16 6.30
CA LEU A 176 -2.21 -17.54 4.89
C LEU A 176 -0.74 -17.84 4.54
N LEU A 177 0.19 -17.08 5.07
CA LEU A 177 1.62 -17.30 4.89
C LEU A 177 2.05 -18.68 5.42
N TYR A 178 1.59 -19.03 6.63
CA TYR A 178 1.90 -20.30 7.27
C TYR A 178 1.26 -21.50 6.57
N THR A 179 0.00 -21.37 6.12
CA THR A 179 -0.74 -22.46 5.47
C THR A 179 -0.42 -22.62 3.98
N SER A 180 0.29 -21.66 3.37
CA SER A 180 0.71 -21.77 1.97
C SER A 180 1.73 -22.89 1.81
N PRO A 181 1.48 -23.91 0.95
CA PRO A 181 2.45 -24.98 0.73
C PRO A 181 3.76 -24.39 0.22
N SER A 182 4.87 -24.80 0.86
CA SER A 182 6.22 -24.40 0.44
C SER A 182 6.41 -24.72 -1.06
N PRO A 183 7.01 -23.82 -1.83
CA PRO A 183 7.40 -24.16 -3.20
C PRO A 183 8.45 -25.28 -3.14
N ARG A 184 8.04 -26.48 -3.53
CA ARG A 184 8.96 -27.59 -3.83
C ARG A 184 9.48 -27.45 -5.24
#